data_c50bf151b02134f50ece9a3bd1c64c39
#
_entry.id   c50bf151b02134f50ece9a3bd1c64c39
#
_cell.length_a   1.000
_cell.length_b   1.000
_cell.length_c   1.000
_cell.angle_alpha   90.00
_cell.angle_beta   90.00
_cell.angle_gamma   90.00
#
_symmetry.space_group_name_H-M   'P 1'
#
loop_
_entity.id
_entity.type
_entity.pdbx_description
1 polymer ?
#
loop_
_entity_poly.entity_id
_entity_poly.type
_entity_poly.pdbx_seq_one_letter_code
_entity_poly.pdbx_strand_id
1 'polypeptide(L)'
;MILYLDASALVKRYVAERGSKEVIELTGAAEIVATSLISRAEVAAAFARAVRLGVLDHDGGRRAQRRFSRERPDLARLPVSEALVSRAGTLAWDYGLRGYDAVQLASALT
;
A
#
# COMPACT_ATOMS: atom_id res chain seq x y z
N MET A 1 16.18 -4.57 8.63
CA MET A 1 15.78 -4.34 7.22
C MET A 1 14.62 -3.34 7.20
N ILE A 2 14.69 -2.39 6.29
CA ILE A 2 13.58 -1.47 6.03
C ILE A 2 12.82 -2.01 4.82
N LEU A 3 11.53 -2.23 4.98
CA LEU A 3 10.67 -2.79 3.94
C LEU A 3 9.69 -1.73 3.45
N TYR A 4 9.69 -1.45 2.15
CA TYR A 4 8.67 -0.60 1.55
C TYR A 4 7.58 -1.47 0.93
N LEU A 5 6.32 -1.15 1.22
CA LEU A 5 5.17 -1.80 0.62
C LEU A 5 4.31 -0.77 -0.10
N ASP A 6 3.99 -1.03 -1.36
CA ASP A 6 2.95 -0.27 -2.04
C ASP A 6 1.56 -0.72 -1.54
N ALA A 7 0.51 -0.07 -2.03
CA ALA A 7 -0.84 -0.37 -1.56
C ALA A 7 -1.26 -1.81 -1.86
N SER A 8 -0.90 -2.34 -3.03
CA SER A 8 -1.27 -3.71 -3.41
C SER A 8 -0.61 -4.75 -2.49
N ALA A 9 0.62 -4.51 -2.08
CA ALA A 9 1.32 -5.38 -1.13
C ALA A 9 0.72 -5.25 0.28
N LEU A 10 0.40 -4.04 0.73
CA LEU A 10 -0.25 -3.81 2.02
C LEU A 10 -1.58 -4.55 2.15
N VAL A 11 -2.40 -4.53 1.10
CA VAL A 11 -3.70 -5.21 1.09
C VAL A 11 -3.56 -6.70 1.40
N LYS A 12 -2.47 -7.32 0.98
CA LYS A 12 -2.21 -8.75 1.22
C LYS A 12 -2.11 -9.13 2.69
N ARG A 13 -1.88 -8.17 3.57
CA ARG A 13 -1.89 -8.40 5.03
C ARG A 13 -3.30 -8.56 5.59
N TYR A 14 -4.30 -8.04 4.88
CA TYR A 14 -5.69 -7.93 5.38
C TYR A 14 -6.68 -8.76 4.58
N VAL A 15 -6.36 -9.05 3.34
CA VAL A 15 -7.17 -9.87 2.44
C VAL A 15 -6.32 -11.05 2.01
N ALA A 16 -6.78 -12.27 2.31
CA ALA A 16 -6.07 -13.48 1.93
C ALA A 16 -6.08 -13.63 0.41
N GLU A 17 -4.92 -13.58 -0.20
CA GLU A 17 -4.74 -13.70 -1.64
C GLU A 17 -3.32 -14.20 -1.95
N ARG A 18 -3.02 -14.38 -3.24
CA ARG A 18 -1.69 -14.80 -3.65
C ARG A 18 -0.64 -13.81 -3.16
N GLY A 19 0.40 -14.32 -2.51
CA GLY A 19 1.49 -13.50 -1.96
C GLY A 19 1.29 -13.04 -0.51
N SER A 20 0.12 -13.27 0.09
CA SER A 20 -0.16 -12.85 1.48
C SER A 20 0.82 -13.43 2.49
N LYS A 21 1.17 -14.71 2.35
CA LYS A 21 2.11 -15.37 3.26
C LYS A 21 3.48 -14.70 3.24
N GLU A 22 3.98 -14.40 2.06
CA GLU A 22 5.29 -13.75 1.87
C GLU A 22 5.29 -12.34 2.45
N VAL A 23 4.24 -11.57 2.24
CA VAL A 23 4.12 -10.21 2.79
C VAL A 23 4.08 -10.26 4.33
N ILE A 24 3.31 -11.18 4.90
CA ILE A 24 3.23 -11.33 6.36
C ILE A 24 4.59 -11.72 6.95
N GLU A 25 5.31 -12.63 6.32
CA GLU A 25 6.64 -13.03 6.75
C GLU A 25 7.64 -11.87 6.68
N LEU A 26 7.66 -11.14 5.56
CA LEU A 26 8.56 -9.99 5.38
C LEU A 26 8.27 -8.87 6.37
N THR A 27 7.01 -8.56 6.61
CA THR A 27 6.65 -7.51 7.59
C THR A 27 7.00 -7.91 9.01
N GLY A 28 6.89 -9.20 9.34
CA GLY A 28 7.30 -9.70 10.65
C GLY A 28 8.80 -9.62 10.90
N ALA A 29 9.61 -9.71 9.83
CA ALA A 29 11.07 -9.64 9.92
C ALA A 29 11.62 -8.21 9.80
N ALA A 30 10.84 -7.26 9.33
CA ALA A 30 11.30 -5.89 9.10
C ALA A 30 11.36 -5.09 10.39
N GLU A 31 12.41 -4.29 10.55
CA GLU A 31 12.51 -3.31 11.63
C GLU A 31 11.56 -2.14 11.42
N ILE A 32 11.46 -1.69 10.17
CA ILE A 32 10.57 -0.60 9.76
C ILE A 32 9.83 -1.04 8.50
N VAL A 33 8.53 -0.84 8.50
CA VAL A 33 7.70 -1.00 7.31
C VAL A 33 7.25 0.39 6.87
N ALA A 34 7.57 0.75 5.64
CA ALA A 34 7.27 2.06 5.07
C ALA A 34 6.29 1.94 3.91
N THR A 35 5.50 2.98 3.71
CA THR A 35 4.59 3.10 2.56
C THR A 35 4.38 4.58 2.22
N SER A 36 3.79 4.85 1.07
CA SER A 36 3.40 6.21 0.71
C SER A 36 2.17 6.66 1.50
N LEU A 37 2.10 7.94 1.78
CA LEU A 37 0.92 8.56 2.41
C LEU A 37 -0.37 8.28 1.61
N ILE A 38 -0.29 8.21 0.28
CA ILE A 38 -1.47 7.92 -0.57
C ILE A 38 -1.98 6.49 -0.42
N SER A 39 -1.20 5.59 0.14
CA SER A 39 -1.61 4.18 0.29
C SER A 39 -2.89 4.03 1.10
N ARG A 40 -3.17 4.96 2.00
CA ARG A 40 -4.43 4.91 2.78
C ARG A 40 -5.66 4.90 1.87
N ALA A 41 -5.70 5.78 0.86
CA ALA A 41 -6.82 5.85 -0.08
C ALA A 41 -6.86 4.62 -1.00
N GLU A 42 -5.70 4.17 -1.47
CA GLU A 42 -5.61 3.02 -2.35
C GLU A 42 -6.02 1.72 -1.64
N VAL A 43 -5.61 1.54 -0.38
CA VAL A 43 -5.99 0.38 0.43
C VAL A 43 -7.50 0.37 0.68
N ALA A 44 -8.08 1.52 1.02
CA ALA A 44 -9.53 1.64 1.21
C ALA A 44 -10.29 1.27 -0.07
N ALA A 45 -9.83 1.76 -1.21
CA ALA A 45 -10.43 1.44 -2.51
C ALA A 45 -10.32 -0.07 -2.82
N ALA A 46 -9.19 -0.69 -2.48
CA ALA A 46 -9.00 -2.12 -2.69
C ALA A 46 -9.93 -2.97 -1.80
N PHE A 47 -10.13 -2.59 -0.54
CA PHE A 47 -11.08 -3.28 0.34
C PHE A 47 -12.52 -3.15 -0.18
N ALA A 48 -12.91 -1.96 -0.61
CA ALA A 48 -14.23 -1.74 -1.21
C ALA A 48 -14.43 -2.60 -2.46
N ARG A 49 -13.41 -2.70 -3.30
CA ARG A 49 -13.44 -3.56 -4.49
C ARG A 49 -13.58 -5.03 -4.11
N ALA A 50 -12.85 -5.49 -3.10
CA ALA A 50 -12.94 -6.88 -2.63
C ALA A 50 -14.36 -7.23 -2.19
N VAL A 51 -15.05 -6.30 -1.53
CA VAL A 51 -16.46 -6.45 -1.14
C VAL A 51 -17.36 -6.54 -2.37
N ARG A 52 -17.20 -5.62 -3.34
CA ARG A 52 -18.01 -5.63 -4.57
C ARG A 52 -17.84 -6.90 -5.38
N LEU A 53 -16.63 -7.48 -5.39
CA LEU A 53 -16.33 -8.70 -6.14
C LEU A 53 -16.66 -9.98 -5.36
N GLY A 54 -17.17 -9.85 -4.13
CA GLY A 54 -17.55 -10.99 -3.31
C GLY A 54 -16.37 -11.75 -2.69
N VAL A 55 -15.14 -11.19 -2.75
CA VAL A 55 -13.95 -11.77 -2.10
C VAL A 55 -14.08 -11.64 -0.58
N LEU A 56 -14.64 -10.52 -0.12
CA LEU A 56 -14.99 -10.27 1.28
C LEU A 56 -16.47 -9.99 1.37
N ASP A 57 -17.11 -10.40 2.47
CA ASP A 57 -18.43 -9.88 2.80
C ASP A 57 -18.28 -8.45 3.37
N HIS A 58 -19.40 -7.79 3.60
CA HIS A 58 -19.41 -6.41 4.07
C HIS A 58 -18.71 -6.27 5.43
N ASP A 59 -18.98 -7.20 6.35
CA ASP A 59 -18.36 -7.20 7.67
C ASP A 59 -16.85 -7.47 7.59
N GLY A 60 -16.43 -8.37 6.70
CA GLY A 60 -15.02 -8.64 6.43
C GLY A 60 -14.29 -7.40 5.93
N GLY A 61 -14.91 -6.64 5.03
CA GLY A 61 -14.37 -5.37 4.56
C GLY A 61 -14.21 -4.34 5.67
N ARG A 62 -15.20 -4.24 6.55
CA ARG A 62 -15.14 -3.33 7.70
C ARG A 62 -14.05 -3.75 8.70
N ARG A 63 -13.90 -5.04 8.96
CA ARG A 63 -12.83 -5.54 9.83
C ARG A 63 -11.45 -5.22 9.27
N ALA A 64 -11.25 -5.41 7.98
CA ALA A 64 -9.99 -5.08 7.31
C ALA A 64 -9.68 -3.58 7.44
N GLN A 65 -10.66 -2.70 7.22
CA GLN A 65 -10.49 -1.26 7.38
C GLN A 65 -10.12 -0.88 8.81
N ARG A 66 -10.80 -1.42 9.81
CA ARG A 66 -10.52 -1.14 11.21
C ARG A 66 -9.13 -1.60 11.61
N ARG A 67 -8.75 -2.80 11.17
CA ARG A 67 -7.43 -3.35 11.47
C ARG A 67 -6.32 -2.50 10.85
N PHE A 68 -6.47 -2.14 9.58
CA PHE A 68 -5.52 -1.28 8.91
C PHE A 68 -5.40 0.08 9.59
N SER A 69 -6.53 0.70 9.96
CA SER A 69 -6.54 2.00 10.66
C SER A 69 -5.82 1.94 12.00
N ARG A 70 -5.92 0.83 12.73
CA ARG A 70 -5.21 0.63 13.99
C ARG A 70 -3.71 0.45 13.82
N GLU A 71 -3.31 -0.24 12.75
CA GLU A 71 -1.91 -0.58 12.49
C GLU A 71 -1.15 0.52 11.73
N ARG A 72 -1.88 1.36 11.00
CA ARG A 72 -1.29 2.39 10.17
C ARG A 72 -0.34 3.35 10.91
N PRO A 73 -0.62 3.78 12.14
CA PRO A 73 0.33 4.65 12.87
C PRO A 73 1.72 4.04 13.08
N ASP A 74 1.83 2.71 13.05
CA ASP A 74 3.11 2.01 13.21
C ASP A 74 3.92 1.96 11.91
N LEU A 75 3.33 2.34 10.77
CA LEU A 75 4.03 2.42 9.50
C LEU A 75 4.77 3.75 9.36
N ALA A 76 5.95 3.72 8.75
CA ALA A 76 6.61 4.93 8.28
C ALA A 76 5.87 5.42 7.03
N ARG A 77 5.21 6.57 7.11
CA ARG A 77 4.35 7.08 6.05
C ARG A 77 5.07 8.21 5.34
N LEU A 78 5.51 7.94 4.11
CA LEU A 78 6.28 8.89 3.32
C LEU A 78 5.36 9.93 2.69
N PRO A 79 5.65 11.23 2.86
CA PRO A 79 4.79 12.29 2.36
C PRO A 79 4.82 12.36 0.83
N VAL A 80 3.71 12.82 0.25
CA VAL A 80 3.61 13.14 -1.17
C VAL A 80 3.87 14.64 -1.32
N SER A 81 5.15 14.99 -1.43
CA SER A 81 5.60 16.36 -1.57
C SER A 81 5.64 16.77 -3.05
N GLU A 82 5.79 18.08 -3.30
CA GLU A 82 5.97 18.60 -4.66
C GLU A 82 7.19 17.97 -5.34
N ALA A 83 8.29 17.84 -4.61
CA ALA A 83 9.51 17.22 -5.13
C ALA A 83 9.27 15.74 -5.50
N LEU A 84 8.56 15.01 -4.66
CA LEU A 84 8.24 13.61 -4.93
C LEU A 84 7.35 13.47 -6.15
N VAL A 85 6.32 14.30 -6.28
CA VAL A 85 5.39 14.27 -7.43
C VAL A 85 6.13 14.61 -8.72
N SER A 86 7.06 15.57 -8.68
CA SER A 86 7.91 15.90 -9.83
C SER A 86 8.74 14.71 -10.25
N ARG A 87 9.37 14.01 -9.30
CA ARG A 87 10.14 12.80 -9.58
C ARG A 87 9.26 11.67 -10.14
N ALA A 88 8.07 11.51 -9.58
CA ALA A 88 7.10 10.53 -10.07
C ALA A 88 6.68 10.83 -11.51
N GLY A 89 6.49 12.11 -11.85
CA GLY A 89 6.18 12.53 -13.20
C GLY A 89 7.24 12.11 -14.21
N THR A 90 8.51 12.30 -13.88
CA THR A 90 9.65 11.86 -14.68
C THR A 90 9.66 10.34 -14.86
N LEU A 91 9.45 9.59 -13.78
CA LEU A 91 9.40 8.12 -13.83
C LEU A 91 8.22 7.62 -14.66
N ALA A 92 7.07 8.27 -14.53
CA ALA A 92 5.88 7.91 -15.32
C ALA A 92 6.14 8.10 -16.82
N TRP A 93 6.76 9.21 -17.19
CA TRP A 93 7.11 9.51 -18.58
C TRP A 93 8.13 8.50 -19.13
N ASP A 94 9.22 8.29 -18.39
CA ASP A 94 10.33 7.46 -18.86
C ASP A 94 9.98 5.98 -18.96
N TYR A 95 9.16 5.47 -18.06
CA TYR A 95 8.84 4.04 -17.97
C TYR A 95 7.40 3.69 -18.32
N GLY A 96 6.59 4.65 -18.72
CA GLY A 96 5.20 4.41 -19.11
C GLY A 96 4.32 3.93 -17.96
N LEU A 97 4.59 4.43 -16.74
CA LEU A 97 3.83 4.02 -15.55
C LEU A 97 2.56 4.84 -15.39
N ARG A 98 1.55 4.23 -14.77
CA ARG A 98 0.39 4.98 -14.28
C ARG A 98 0.82 5.91 -13.16
N GLY A 99 0.11 7.05 -12.99
CA GLY A 99 0.48 8.09 -12.04
C GLY A 99 0.67 7.57 -10.61
N TYR A 100 -0.26 6.76 -10.11
CA TYR A 100 -0.15 6.21 -8.75
C TYR A 100 1.00 5.23 -8.61
N ASP A 101 1.25 4.41 -9.62
CA ASP A 101 2.39 3.48 -9.62
C ASP A 101 3.71 4.25 -9.60
N ALA A 102 3.79 5.36 -10.33
CA ALA A 102 4.96 6.22 -10.34
C ALA A 102 5.20 6.87 -8.99
N VAL A 103 4.13 7.30 -8.30
CA VAL A 103 4.23 7.85 -6.93
C VAL A 103 4.75 6.79 -5.96
N GLN A 104 4.25 5.55 -6.06
CA GLN A 104 4.74 4.46 -5.22
C GLN A 104 6.21 4.17 -5.48
N LEU A 105 6.63 4.12 -6.74
CA LEU A 105 8.03 3.89 -7.09
C LEU A 105 8.94 5.03 -6.59
N ALA A 106 8.54 6.27 -6.80
CA ALA A 106 9.29 7.43 -6.32
C ALA A 106 9.45 7.41 -4.79
N SER A 107 8.38 7.03 -4.08
CA SER A 107 8.41 6.88 -2.62
C SER A 107 9.38 5.78 -2.19
N ALA A 108 9.35 4.64 -2.84
CA ALA A 108 10.24 3.52 -2.53
C ALA A 108 11.72 3.87 -2.76
N LEU A 109 12.02 4.75 -3.72
CA LEU A 109 13.37 5.18 -4.03
C LEU A 109 13.89 6.28 -3.09
N THR A 110 13.02 6.78 -2.24
CA THR A 110 13.40 7.77 -1.22
C THR A 110 14.09 7.09 -0.05
#